data_84861fa644f77cdfaa983b07f68b3254
#
_entry.id   84861fa644f77cdfaa983b07f68b3254
#
_cell.length_a   1.000
_cell.length_b   1.000
_cell.length_c   1.000
_cell.angle_alpha   90.00
_cell.angle_beta   90.00
_cell.angle_gamma   90.00
#
_symmetry.space_group_name_H-M   'P 1'
#
loop_
_entity.id
_entity.type
_entity.pdbx_description
1 polymer ?
#
loop_
_entity_poly.entity_id
_entity_poly.type
_entity_poly.pdbx_seq_one_letter_code
_entity_poly.pdbx_strand_id
1 'polypeptide(L)'
;FIPFSVRTFGTKRTVIGAAVMTAIVICAYPFAPIFWAWFGLRILHGFFVSTLFAISEAWIVKFAEGPWRARILALYTSVMALSFGGGPSLISITGIEGALPFLIGALVLASATIPILLVKDENVDEEDERALTVIGFVRKAPILILSVAAFAIVDAAFLSFLPVFGVKRGMSHEMAALALTFFILGNTVLQFPIGWLADHMNKRVVMAACAALTALCTGLLPVSFGTPLFWLLLLVGGAASAGMYTVALGELGDRFSGHELTTGTACFSTTWGVGALLGALGTGLAFNSFGPNAMPYWLSLVLAAFFGLMLLNLQAAPKRA
;
A
#
# COMPACT_ATOMS: atom_id res chain seq x y z
N PHE A 1 5.61 -16.67 -12.12
CA PHE A 1 6.18 -17.60 -11.12
C PHE A 1 5.09 -18.15 -10.19
N ILE A 2 4.18 -17.31 -9.63
CA ILE A 2 3.12 -17.75 -8.71
C ILE A 2 2.25 -18.86 -9.32
N PRO A 3 1.68 -18.71 -10.54
CA PRO A 3 0.92 -19.78 -11.17
C PRO A 3 1.71 -21.07 -11.34
N PHE A 4 2.97 -20.96 -11.75
CA PHE A 4 3.84 -22.13 -11.89
C PHE A 4 4.06 -22.86 -10.56
N SER A 5 4.33 -22.12 -9.48
CA SER A 5 4.55 -22.72 -8.15
C SER A 5 3.28 -23.36 -7.61
N VAL A 6 2.14 -22.71 -7.78
CA VAL A 6 0.85 -23.25 -7.35
C VAL A 6 0.50 -24.52 -8.12
N ARG A 7 0.71 -24.56 -9.44
CA ARG A 7 0.48 -25.76 -10.26
C ARG A 7 1.41 -26.92 -9.88
N THR A 8 2.68 -26.63 -9.53
CA THR A 8 3.69 -27.66 -9.28
C THR A 8 3.63 -28.22 -7.86
N PHE A 9 3.45 -27.35 -6.87
CA PHE A 9 3.55 -27.69 -5.43
C PHE A 9 2.21 -27.69 -4.69
N GLY A 10 1.17 -27.14 -5.32
CA GLY A 10 -0.12 -26.84 -4.67
C GLY A 10 -0.08 -25.52 -3.91
N THR A 11 -1.27 -24.95 -3.68
CA THR A 11 -1.42 -23.61 -3.08
C THR A 11 -0.88 -23.56 -1.65
N LYS A 12 -1.24 -24.53 -0.80
CA LYS A 12 -0.81 -24.62 0.59
C LYS A 12 0.70 -24.68 0.76
N ARG A 13 1.38 -25.56 0.00
CA ARG A 13 2.85 -25.71 0.06
C ARG A 13 3.56 -24.46 -0.45
N THR A 14 3.00 -23.81 -1.47
CA THR A 14 3.56 -22.56 -2.01
C THR A 14 3.52 -21.44 -0.95
N VAL A 15 2.40 -21.29 -0.23
CA VAL A 15 2.26 -20.29 0.84
C VAL A 15 3.20 -20.58 2.00
N ILE A 16 3.26 -21.83 2.48
CA ILE A 16 4.17 -22.22 3.57
C ILE A 16 5.63 -21.99 3.15
N GLY A 17 6.00 -22.41 1.95
CA GLY A 17 7.34 -22.20 1.41
C GLY A 17 7.71 -20.71 1.32
N ALA A 18 6.81 -19.88 0.81
CA ALA A 18 7.01 -18.44 0.74
C ALA A 18 7.15 -17.80 2.14
N ALA A 19 6.34 -18.21 3.13
CA ALA A 19 6.43 -17.71 4.49
C ALA A 19 7.76 -18.10 5.17
N VAL A 20 8.17 -19.36 5.04
CA VAL A 20 9.45 -19.86 5.57
C VAL A 20 10.63 -19.14 4.92
N MET A 21 10.63 -18.99 3.59
CA MET A 21 11.69 -18.27 2.88
C MET A 21 11.73 -16.80 3.25
N THR A 22 10.59 -16.14 3.44
CA THR A 22 10.54 -14.76 3.93
C THR A 22 11.14 -14.66 5.35
N ALA A 23 10.81 -15.58 6.26
CA ALA A 23 11.38 -15.60 7.60
C ALA A 23 12.91 -15.79 7.59
N ILE A 24 13.42 -16.69 6.73
CA ILE A 24 14.87 -16.89 6.53
C ILE A 24 15.53 -15.60 6.03
N VAL A 25 14.92 -14.94 5.02
CA VAL A 25 15.45 -13.68 4.48
C VAL A 25 15.46 -12.58 5.54
N ILE A 26 14.41 -12.48 6.37
CA ILE A 26 14.37 -11.52 7.48
C ILE A 26 15.51 -11.78 8.47
N CYS A 27 15.76 -13.04 8.84
CA CYS A 27 16.87 -13.40 9.71
C CYS A 27 18.26 -13.13 9.11
N ALA A 28 18.38 -13.04 7.78
CA ALA A 28 19.64 -12.76 7.11
C ALA A 28 20.05 -11.27 7.13
N TYR A 29 19.09 -10.33 7.30
CA TYR A 29 19.39 -8.89 7.28
C TYR A 29 20.47 -8.44 8.29
N PRO A 30 20.46 -8.87 9.57
CA PRO A 30 21.47 -8.45 10.54
C PRO A 30 22.90 -8.90 10.18
N PHE A 31 23.03 -9.94 9.35
CA PHE A 31 24.32 -10.52 8.94
C PHE A 31 24.80 -9.98 7.59
N ALA A 32 24.06 -9.10 6.95
CA ALA A 32 24.41 -8.51 5.67
C ALA A 32 25.16 -7.17 5.86
N PRO A 33 26.50 -7.13 5.79
CA PRO A 33 27.28 -5.95 6.18
C PRO A 33 27.34 -4.87 5.07
N ILE A 34 26.89 -5.18 3.85
CA ILE A 34 27.05 -4.32 2.69
C ILE A 34 25.71 -4.02 2.02
N PHE A 35 25.60 -2.84 1.44
CA PHE A 35 24.41 -2.37 0.73
C PHE A 35 23.88 -3.35 -0.33
N TRP A 36 24.78 -3.93 -1.14
CA TRP A 36 24.38 -4.85 -2.21
C TRP A 36 23.79 -6.17 -1.68
N ALA A 37 24.24 -6.64 -0.51
CA ALA A 37 23.63 -7.80 0.15
C ALA A 37 22.19 -7.45 0.61
N TRP A 38 22.00 -6.28 1.21
CA TRP A 38 20.67 -5.79 1.56
C TRP A 38 19.77 -5.65 0.34
N PHE A 39 20.29 -5.13 -0.77
CA PHE A 39 19.55 -4.99 -2.01
C PHE A 39 19.08 -6.35 -2.55
N GLY A 40 19.96 -7.35 -2.58
CA GLY A 40 19.61 -8.72 -2.97
C GLY A 40 18.58 -9.35 -2.04
N LEU A 41 18.75 -9.20 -0.72
CA LEU A 41 17.76 -9.66 0.27
C LEU A 41 16.41 -8.97 0.11
N ARG A 42 16.36 -7.67 -0.24
CA ARG A 42 15.11 -6.93 -0.50
C ARG A 42 14.37 -7.46 -1.73
N ILE A 43 15.07 -7.81 -2.79
CA ILE A 43 14.45 -8.43 -3.97
C ILE A 43 13.81 -9.77 -3.59
N LEU A 44 14.56 -10.64 -2.90
CA LEU A 44 14.04 -11.94 -2.44
C LEU A 44 12.87 -11.78 -1.47
N HIS A 45 12.99 -10.86 -0.51
CA HIS A 45 11.92 -10.54 0.43
C HIS A 45 10.64 -10.11 -0.31
N GLY A 46 10.76 -9.12 -1.21
CA GLY A 46 9.63 -8.63 -1.99
C GLY A 46 8.97 -9.72 -2.83
N PHE A 47 9.77 -10.61 -3.41
CA PHE A 47 9.30 -11.74 -4.20
C PHE A 47 8.44 -12.72 -3.36
N PHE A 48 8.92 -13.14 -2.21
CA PHE A 48 8.17 -14.07 -1.35
C PHE A 48 6.98 -13.41 -0.68
N VAL A 49 7.11 -12.16 -0.23
CA VAL A 49 6.00 -11.40 0.36
C VAL A 49 4.89 -11.17 -0.67
N SER A 50 5.21 -10.79 -1.90
CA SER A 50 4.18 -10.63 -2.94
C SER A 50 3.45 -11.93 -3.25
N THR A 51 4.14 -13.07 -3.17
CA THR A 51 3.52 -14.39 -3.29
C THR A 51 2.52 -14.66 -2.16
N LEU A 52 2.89 -14.33 -0.90
CA LEU A 52 2.00 -14.46 0.25
C LEU A 52 0.75 -13.59 0.09
N PHE A 53 0.92 -12.32 -0.28
CA PHE A 53 -0.20 -11.39 -0.47
C PHE A 53 -1.15 -11.88 -1.56
N ALA A 54 -0.63 -12.20 -2.76
CA ALA A 54 -1.45 -12.59 -3.89
C ALA A 54 -2.30 -13.85 -3.59
N ILE A 55 -1.70 -14.86 -2.96
CA ILE A 55 -2.42 -16.09 -2.63
C ILE A 55 -3.41 -15.85 -1.48
N SER A 56 -3.02 -15.07 -0.45
CA SER A 56 -3.91 -14.76 0.68
C SER A 56 -5.14 -13.98 0.23
N GLU A 57 -4.97 -12.99 -0.64
CA GLU A 57 -6.09 -12.22 -1.20
C GLU A 57 -7.01 -13.12 -2.04
N ALA A 58 -6.45 -13.99 -2.89
CA ALA A 58 -7.23 -14.94 -3.66
C ALA A 58 -8.04 -15.89 -2.77
N TRP A 59 -7.43 -16.41 -1.71
CA TRP A 59 -8.12 -17.26 -0.73
C TRP A 59 -9.25 -16.53 -0.02
N ILE A 60 -9.00 -15.34 0.48
CA ILE A 60 -10.01 -14.56 1.20
C ILE A 60 -11.18 -14.22 0.29
N VAL A 61 -10.94 -13.84 -0.95
CA VAL A 61 -12.00 -13.56 -1.92
C VAL A 61 -12.81 -14.85 -2.21
N LYS A 62 -12.13 -16.00 -2.35
CA LYS A 62 -12.78 -17.30 -2.58
C LYS A 62 -13.63 -17.74 -1.37
N PHE A 63 -13.11 -17.60 -0.15
CA PHE A 63 -13.82 -18.02 1.07
C PHE A 63 -14.86 -17.00 1.57
N ALA A 64 -14.74 -15.75 1.16
CA ALA A 64 -15.69 -14.69 1.51
C ALA A 64 -16.93 -14.74 0.62
N GLU A 65 -17.69 -15.84 0.67
CA GLU A 65 -18.94 -16.00 -0.07
C GLU A 65 -20.18 -15.78 0.82
N GLY A 66 -21.32 -15.50 0.19
CA GLY A 66 -22.60 -15.35 0.85
C GLY A 66 -22.76 -14.06 1.69
N PRO A 67 -23.70 -14.05 2.67
CA PRO A 67 -24.08 -12.83 3.41
C PRO A 67 -22.98 -12.29 4.33
N TRP A 68 -21.93 -13.06 4.59
CA TRP A 68 -20.80 -12.68 5.46
C TRP A 68 -19.62 -12.08 4.71
N ARG A 69 -19.65 -12.04 3.38
CA ARG A 69 -18.55 -11.59 2.52
C ARG A 69 -17.98 -10.23 2.94
N ALA A 70 -18.86 -9.23 3.10
CA ALA A 70 -18.44 -7.88 3.48
C ALA A 70 -17.75 -7.86 4.85
N ARG A 71 -18.23 -8.66 5.82
CA ARG A 71 -17.65 -8.73 7.16
C ARG A 71 -16.29 -9.39 7.17
N ILE A 72 -16.11 -10.47 6.39
CA ILE A 72 -14.83 -11.17 6.26
C ILE A 72 -13.78 -10.24 5.63
N LEU A 73 -14.13 -9.55 4.55
CA LEU A 73 -13.25 -8.59 3.90
C LEU A 73 -12.92 -7.40 4.81
N ALA A 74 -13.90 -6.88 5.57
CA ALA A 74 -13.67 -5.82 6.54
C ALA A 74 -12.74 -6.27 7.68
N LEU A 75 -12.89 -7.50 8.17
CA LEU A 75 -11.99 -8.07 9.19
C LEU A 75 -10.56 -8.20 8.63
N TYR A 76 -10.42 -8.72 7.42
CA TYR A 76 -9.12 -8.83 6.76
C TYR A 76 -8.40 -7.48 6.62
N THR A 77 -9.10 -6.48 6.10
CA THR A 77 -8.54 -5.14 5.94
C THR A 77 -8.20 -4.48 7.27
N SER A 78 -9.02 -4.71 8.31
CA SER A 78 -8.75 -4.23 9.67
C SER A 78 -7.51 -4.89 10.28
N VAL A 79 -7.35 -6.21 10.13
CA VAL A 79 -6.15 -6.94 10.60
C VAL A 79 -4.91 -6.46 9.84
N MET A 80 -4.99 -6.27 8.53
CA MET A 80 -3.90 -5.70 7.73
C MET A 80 -3.49 -4.31 8.26
N ALA A 81 -4.44 -3.41 8.44
CA ALA A 81 -4.18 -2.06 8.91
C ALA A 81 -3.53 -2.06 10.31
N LEU A 82 -4.04 -2.88 11.25
CA LEU A 82 -3.45 -3.06 12.56
C LEU A 82 -2.02 -3.61 12.50
N SER A 83 -1.76 -4.55 11.59
CA SER A 83 -0.43 -5.14 11.41
C SER A 83 0.57 -4.11 10.86
N PHE A 84 0.17 -3.32 9.86
CA PHE A 84 1.00 -2.25 9.32
C PHE A 84 1.26 -1.13 10.34
N GLY A 85 0.24 -0.73 11.13
CA GLY A 85 0.37 0.27 12.18
C GLY A 85 1.16 -0.24 13.39
N GLY A 86 1.02 -1.53 13.73
CA GLY A 86 1.69 -2.18 14.86
C GLY A 86 3.18 -2.44 14.65
N GLY A 87 3.61 -2.66 13.40
CA GLY A 87 5.00 -2.94 13.07
C GLY A 87 5.98 -1.86 13.58
N PRO A 88 5.82 -0.59 13.24
CA PRO A 88 6.66 0.49 13.77
C PRO A 88 6.63 0.60 15.30
N SER A 89 5.47 0.34 15.93
CA SER A 89 5.34 0.35 17.40
C SER A 89 6.17 -0.74 18.06
N LEU A 90 6.39 -1.87 17.40
CA LEU A 90 7.25 -2.94 17.91
C LEU A 90 8.71 -2.49 18.05
N ILE A 91 9.18 -1.65 17.12
CA ILE A 91 10.54 -1.08 17.14
C ILE A 91 10.78 -0.21 18.38
N SER A 92 9.75 0.52 18.86
CA SER A 92 9.87 1.32 20.08
C SER A 92 10.07 0.45 21.35
N ILE A 93 9.66 -0.83 21.32
CA ILE A 93 9.82 -1.78 22.41
C ILE A 93 11.16 -2.54 22.29
N THR A 94 11.53 -2.93 21.08
CA THR A 94 12.71 -3.77 20.80
C THR A 94 13.99 -2.99 20.57
N GLY A 95 13.88 -1.68 20.33
CA GLY A 95 14.99 -0.85 19.84
C GLY A 95 15.26 -1.07 18.34
N ILE A 96 16.22 -0.32 17.83
CA ILE A 96 16.66 -0.34 16.43
C ILE A 96 17.97 -1.10 16.22
N GLU A 97 18.63 -1.50 17.31
CA GLU A 97 19.95 -2.11 17.27
C GLU A 97 19.88 -3.64 17.34
N GLY A 98 20.82 -4.29 16.67
CA GLY A 98 21.01 -5.73 16.73
C GLY A 98 20.01 -6.56 15.93
N ALA A 99 19.94 -7.86 16.24
CA ALA A 99 19.14 -8.84 15.51
C ALA A 99 17.70 -9.01 16.04
N LEU A 100 17.40 -8.47 17.22
CA LEU A 100 16.15 -8.74 17.94
C LEU A 100 14.89 -8.36 17.15
N PRO A 101 14.79 -7.16 16.50
CA PRO A 101 13.61 -6.81 15.71
C PRO A 101 13.37 -7.77 14.55
N PHE A 102 14.44 -8.21 13.90
CA PHE A 102 14.38 -9.16 12.76
C PHE A 102 13.94 -10.55 13.23
N LEU A 103 14.44 -11.02 14.36
CA LEU A 103 14.06 -12.32 14.92
C LEU A 103 12.59 -12.35 15.32
N ILE A 104 12.09 -11.29 15.95
CA ILE A 104 10.67 -11.18 16.30
C ILE A 104 9.81 -11.15 15.04
N GLY A 105 10.17 -10.35 14.04
CA GLY A 105 9.45 -10.31 12.76
C GLY A 105 9.42 -11.68 12.07
N ALA A 106 10.54 -12.40 12.05
CA ALA A 106 10.63 -13.75 11.50
C ALA A 106 9.77 -14.76 12.27
N LEU A 107 9.75 -14.69 13.61
CA LEU A 107 8.91 -15.55 14.46
C LEU A 107 7.42 -15.30 14.24
N VAL A 108 6.99 -14.04 14.17
CA VAL A 108 5.61 -13.67 13.88
C VAL A 108 5.20 -14.22 12.51
N LEU A 109 6.02 -14.06 11.49
CA LEU A 109 5.75 -14.58 10.17
C LEU A 109 5.72 -16.12 10.13
N ALA A 110 6.68 -16.77 10.80
CA ALA A 110 6.71 -18.23 10.89
C ALA A 110 5.47 -18.77 11.63
N SER A 111 4.98 -18.09 12.67
CA SER A 111 3.77 -18.48 13.38
C SER A 111 2.52 -18.46 12.51
N ALA A 112 2.47 -17.59 11.48
CA ALA A 112 1.38 -17.54 10.52
C ALA A 112 1.26 -18.82 9.67
N THR A 113 2.28 -19.66 9.61
CA THR A 113 2.20 -20.98 8.94
C THR A 113 1.37 -22.00 9.74
N ILE A 114 1.25 -21.83 11.07
CA ILE A 114 0.56 -22.78 11.95
C ILE A 114 -0.92 -22.96 11.54
N PRO A 115 -1.74 -21.90 11.42
CA PRO A 115 -3.12 -22.07 11.00
C PRO A 115 -3.24 -22.63 9.57
N ILE A 116 -2.29 -22.32 8.69
CA ILE A 116 -2.29 -22.82 7.31
C ILE A 116 -2.07 -24.34 7.29
N LEU A 117 -1.27 -24.89 8.20
CA LEU A 117 -1.09 -26.34 8.32
C LEU A 117 -2.38 -27.06 8.65
N LEU A 118 -3.33 -26.41 9.35
CA LEU A 118 -4.60 -26.98 9.78
C LEU A 118 -5.68 -26.90 8.69
N VAL A 119 -5.53 -26.06 7.67
CA VAL A 119 -6.47 -25.92 6.55
C VAL A 119 -6.27 -27.06 5.55
N LYS A 120 -7.36 -27.59 5.00
CA LYS A 120 -7.29 -28.55 3.88
C LYS A 120 -6.73 -27.89 2.64
N ASP A 121 -5.97 -28.66 1.85
CA ASP A 121 -5.38 -28.16 0.60
C ASP A 121 -6.50 -28.01 -0.44
N GLU A 122 -6.91 -26.79 -0.69
CA GLU A 122 -7.84 -26.47 -1.77
C GLU A 122 -7.07 -25.69 -2.84
N ASN A 123 -7.03 -26.25 -4.03
CA ASN A 123 -6.48 -25.55 -5.18
C ASN A 123 -7.40 -24.37 -5.55
N VAL A 124 -6.80 -23.22 -5.77
CA VAL A 124 -7.48 -22.13 -6.45
C VAL A 124 -7.47 -22.48 -7.93
N ASP A 125 -8.61 -22.92 -8.45
CA ASP A 125 -8.77 -23.15 -9.87
C ASP A 125 -8.60 -21.81 -10.58
N GLU A 126 -7.53 -21.69 -11.37
CA GLU A 126 -7.42 -20.61 -12.34
C GLU A 126 -8.38 -20.94 -13.47
N GLU A 127 -9.53 -20.26 -13.52
CA GLU A 127 -10.35 -20.24 -14.72
C GLU A 127 -9.53 -19.67 -15.86
N ASP A 128 -9.34 -20.52 -16.87
CA ASP A 128 -8.54 -20.26 -18.07
C ASP A 128 -9.36 -19.38 -19.04
N GLU A 129 -9.68 -18.15 -18.63
CA GLU A 129 -10.31 -17.16 -19.50
C GLU A 129 -9.27 -16.15 -20.01
N ARG A 130 -9.34 -15.89 -21.32
CA ARG A 130 -8.46 -15.03 -22.10
C ARG A 130 -8.21 -13.71 -21.41
N ALA A 131 -7.04 -13.59 -20.78
CA ALA A 131 -6.60 -12.41 -20.05
C ALA A 131 -6.67 -11.17 -20.95
N LEU A 132 -7.49 -10.19 -20.58
CA LEU A 132 -7.29 -8.83 -21.06
C LEU A 132 -5.87 -8.44 -20.68
N THR A 133 -5.07 -8.05 -21.66
CA THR A 133 -3.70 -7.62 -21.42
C THR A 133 -3.74 -6.43 -20.46
N VAL A 134 -2.84 -6.36 -19.48
CA VAL A 134 -2.68 -5.21 -18.55
C VAL A 134 -2.73 -3.88 -19.29
N ILE A 135 -2.09 -3.80 -20.46
CA ILE A 135 -2.09 -2.62 -21.33
C ILE A 135 -3.51 -2.27 -21.83
N GLY A 136 -4.34 -3.26 -22.15
CA GLY A 136 -5.73 -3.06 -22.56
C GLY A 136 -6.57 -2.44 -21.43
N PHE A 137 -6.39 -2.91 -20.19
CA PHE A 137 -7.10 -2.36 -19.03
C PHE A 137 -6.66 -0.92 -18.70
N VAL A 138 -5.36 -0.62 -18.75
CA VAL A 138 -4.83 0.74 -18.52
C VAL A 138 -5.48 1.75 -19.49
N ARG A 139 -5.68 1.38 -20.75
CA ARG A 139 -6.38 2.24 -21.74
C ARG A 139 -7.87 2.39 -21.44
N LYS A 140 -8.51 1.38 -20.86
CA LYS A 140 -9.94 1.36 -20.55
C LYS A 140 -10.30 2.16 -19.31
N ALA A 141 -9.40 2.21 -18.31
CA ALA A 141 -9.60 2.87 -17.04
C ALA A 141 -8.37 3.69 -16.57
N PRO A 142 -7.85 4.64 -17.37
CA PRO A 142 -6.60 5.33 -17.07
C PRO A 142 -6.65 6.13 -15.77
N ILE A 143 -7.79 6.73 -15.45
CA ILE A 143 -7.96 7.53 -14.22
C ILE A 143 -7.84 6.66 -12.97
N LEU A 144 -8.40 5.46 -12.98
CA LEU A 144 -8.28 4.52 -11.84
C LEU A 144 -6.83 4.12 -11.63
N ILE A 145 -6.12 3.80 -12.72
CA ILE A 145 -4.70 3.44 -12.68
C ILE A 145 -3.85 4.62 -12.16
N LEU A 146 -4.09 5.83 -12.65
CA LEU A 146 -3.38 7.03 -12.18
C LEU A 146 -3.67 7.34 -10.71
N SER A 147 -4.90 7.09 -10.22
CA SER A 147 -5.26 7.25 -8.82
C SER A 147 -4.48 6.30 -7.92
N VAL A 148 -4.39 5.03 -8.32
CA VAL A 148 -3.59 4.02 -7.61
C VAL A 148 -2.11 4.37 -7.65
N ALA A 149 -1.59 4.84 -8.79
CA ALA A 149 -0.19 5.26 -8.91
C ALA A 149 0.11 6.46 -8.00
N ALA A 150 -0.75 7.48 -7.96
CA ALA A 150 -0.60 8.65 -7.11
C ALA A 150 -0.61 8.27 -5.63
N PHE A 151 -1.54 7.41 -5.21
CA PHE A 151 -1.56 6.84 -3.86
C PHE A 151 -0.26 6.10 -3.54
N ALA A 152 0.17 5.18 -4.41
CA ALA A 152 1.35 4.35 -4.18
C ALA A 152 2.64 5.16 -4.08
N ILE A 153 2.80 6.22 -4.88
CA ILE A 153 3.93 7.16 -4.83
C ILE A 153 4.00 7.80 -3.44
N VAL A 154 2.87 8.30 -2.94
CA VAL A 154 2.80 8.97 -1.64
C VAL A 154 3.03 8.00 -0.51
N ASP A 155 2.32 6.87 -0.52
CA ASP A 155 2.37 5.86 0.52
C ASP A 155 3.81 5.33 0.71
N ALA A 156 4.45 4.88 -0.37
CA ALA A 156 5.83 4.38 -0.31
C ALA A 156 6.84 5.46 0.11
N ALA A 157 6.64 6.72 -0.33
CA ALA A 157 7.48 7.83 0.06
C ALA A 157 7.37 8.13 1.57
N PHE A 158 6.15 8.16 2.11
CA PHE A 158 5.95 8.39 3.54
C PHE A 158 6.45 7.22 4.38
N LEU A 159 6.14 5.97 4.00
CA LEU A 159 6.65 4.80 4.71
C LEU A 159 8.19 4.76 4.78
N SER A 160 8.87 5.20 3.71
CA SER A 160 10.32 5.14 3.63
C SER A 160 11.03 6.38 4.18
N PHE A 161 10.50 7.58 3.95
CA PHE A 161 11.22 8.83 4.16
C PHE A 161 10.63 9.73 5.26
N LEU A 162 9.39 9.55 5.71
CA LEU A 162 8.82 10.41 6.76
C LEU A 162 9.61 10.35 8.06
N PRO A 163 10.05 9.17 8.57
CA PRO A 163 10.91 9.13 9.75
C PRO A 163 12.25 9.83 9.52
N VAL A 164 12.85 9.64 8.33
CA VAL A 164 14.12 10.29 7.96
C VAL A 164 13.95 11.81 7.89
N PHE A 165 12.85 12.29 7.32
CA PHE A 165 12.47 13.70 7.28
C PHE A 165 12.38 14.29 8.71
N GLY A 166 11.67 13.59 9.60
CA GLY A 166 11.51 14.01 10.99
C GLY A 166 12.86 14.14 11.72
N VAL A 167 13.70 13.12 11.64
CA VAL A 167 15.03 13.10 12.28
C VAL A 167 15.94 14.18 11.70
N LYS A 168 15.96 14.36 10.37
CA LYS A 168 16.75 15.43 9.72
C LYS A 168 16.27 16.85 10.06
N ARG A 169 15.04 16.98 10.53
CA ARG A 169 14.45 18.24 11.02
C ARG A 169 14.59 18.41 12.53
N GLY A 170 15.26 17.48 13.23
CA GLY A 170 15.54 17.56 14.67
C GLY A 170 14.56 16.83 15.60
N MET A 171 13.68 15.99 15.05
CA MET A 171 12.88 15.08 15.89
C MET A 171 13.73 13.96 16.48
N SER A 172 13.38 13.48 17.66
CA SER A 172 13.90 12.20 18.14
C SER A 172 13.41 11.03 17.26
N HIS A 173 14.07 9.88 17.32
CA HIS A 173 13.69 8.71 16.54
C HIS A 173 12.26 8.22 16.90
N GLU A 174 11.89 8.32 18.19
CA GLU A 174 10.56 7.95 18.69
C GLU A 174 9.47 8.87 18.13
N MET A 175 9.74 10.20 18.12
CA MET A 175 8.80 11.17 17.57
C MET A 175 8.66 11.03 16.05
N ALA A 176 9.74 10.71 15.35
CA ALA A 176 9.71 10.45 13.91
C ALA A 176 8.93 9.15 13.57
N ALA A 177 9.08 8.09 14.37
CA ALA A 177 8.27 6.89 14.25
C ALA A 177 6.78 7.17 14.55
N LEU A 178 6.50 7.98 15.59
CA LEU A 178 5.13 8.40 15.91
C LEU A 178 4.50 9.20 14.76
N ALA A 179 5.26 10.05 14.05
CA ALA A 179 4.76 10.77 12.88
C ALA A 179 4.27 9.80 11.79
N LEU A 180 5.00 8.72 11.53
CA LEU A 180 4.56 7.67 10.62
C LEU A 180 3.29 6.97 11.11
N THR A 181 3.19 6.71 12.41
CA THR A 181 1.99 6.13 13.02
C THR A 181 0.75 7.02 12.80
N PHE A 182 0.88 8.34 12.96
CA PHE A 182 -0.22 9.28 12.70
C PHE A 182 -0.67 9.26 11.23
N PHE A 183 0.27 9.18 10.29
CA PHE A 183 -0.06 9.04 8.88
C PHE A 183 -0.83 7.73 8.60
N ILE A 184 -0.34 6.60 9.12
CA ILE A 184 -1.01 5.29 8.95
C ILE A 184 -2.37 5.25 9.67
N LEU A 185 -2.47 5.87 10.84
CA LEU A 185 -3.73 5.96 11.59
C LEU A 185 -4.79 6.73 10.78
N GLY A 186 -4.40 7.84 10.16
CA GLY A 186 -5.27 8.57 9.23
C GLY A 186 -5.74 7.70 8.09
N ASN A 187 -4.80 6.99 7.47
CA ASN A 187 -5.07 6.03 6.40
C ASN A 187 -6.08 4.94 6.80
N THR A 188 -6.17 4.60 8.08
CA THR A 188 -7.05 3.53 8.57
C THR A 188 -8.40 4.05 9.09
N VAL A 189 -8.36 5.02 10.02
CA VAL A 189 -9.55 5.43 10.79
C VAL A 189 -10.53 6.25 9.95
N LEU A 190 -10.02 7.11 9.07
CA LEU A 190 -10.85 8.00 8.28
C LEU A 190 -11.32 7.42 6.94
N GLN A 191 -11.05 6.13 6.67
CA GLN A 191 -11.54 5.47 5.46
C GLN A 191 -13.06 5.32 5.43
N PHE A 192 -13.68 5.08 6.59
CA PHE A 192 -15.14 4.96 6.67
C PHE A 192 -15.88 6.25 6.22
N PRO A 193 -15.55 7.45 6.73
CA PRO A 193 -16.12 8.69 6.20
C PRO A 193 -15.89 8.91 4.70
N ILE A 194 -14.70 8.59 4.20
CA ILE A 194 -14.37 8.75 2.77
C ILE A 194 -15.18 7.78 1.91
N GLY A 195 -15.28 6.51 2.33
CA GLY A 195 -16.12 5.52 1.65
C GLY A 195 -17.59 5.92 1.63
N TRP A 196 -18.13 6.37 2.77
CA TRP A 196 -19.49 6.88 2.84
C TRP A 196 -19.73 8.06 1.90
N LEU A 197 -18.77 8.99 1.83
CA LEU A 197 -18.84 10.13 0.91
C LEU A 197 -18.82 9.67 -0.56
N ALA A 198 -18.00 8.68 -0.88
CA ALA A 198 -17.92 8.11 -2.22
C ALA A 198 -19.18 7.34 -2.66
N ASP A 199 -19.94 6.80 -1.70
CA ASP A 199 -21.22 6.15 -2.00
C ASP A 199 -22.36 7.18 -2.29
N HIS A 200 -22.25 8.40 -1.76
CA HIS A 200 -23.27 9.44 -1.91
C HIS A 200 -22.91 10.53 -2.93
N MET A 201 -21.68 10.57 -3.40
CA MET A 201 -21.18 11.57 -4.35
C MET A 201 -20.55 10.92 -5.58
N ASN A 202 -20.26 11.72 -6.58
CA ASN A 202 -19.49 11.24 -7.73
C ASN A 202 -18.08 10.82 -7.28
N LYS A 203 -17.75 9.55 -7.41
CA LYS A 203 -16.47 8.95 -7.00
C LYS A 203 -15.25 9.69 -7.55
N ARG A 204 -15.33 10.20 -8.78
CA ARG A 204 -14.24 10.97 -9.38
C ARG A 204 -14.04 12.34 -8.70
N VAL A 205 -15.13 12.99 -8.27
CA VAL A 205 -15.04 14.23 -7.50
C VAL A 205 -14.39 13.96 -6.14
N VAL A 206 -14.77 12.86 -5.47
CA VAL A 206 -14.17 12.46 -4.18
C VAL A 206 -12.69 12.13 -4.37
N MET A 207 -12.28 11.39 -5.40
CA MET A 207 -10.87 11.13 -5.72
C MET A 207 -10.09 12.44 -5.94
N ALA A 208 -10.66 13.38 -6.72
CA ALA A 208 -10.04 14.69 -6.96
C ALA A 208 -9.89 15.49 -5.67
N ALA A 209 -10.92 15.51 -4.81
CA ALA A 209 -10.86 16.16 -3.51
C ALA A 209 -9.80 15.52 -2.59
N CYS A 210 -9.71 14.20 -2.58
CA CYS A 210 -8.66 13.47 -1.86
C CYS A 210 -7.25 13.85 -2.37
N ALA A 211 -7.05 13.91 -3.68
CA ALA A 211 -5.78 14.32 -4.27
C ALA A 211 -5.39 15.76 -3.88
N ALA A 212 -6.34 16.70 -4.00
CA ALA A 212 -6.13 18.10 -3.62
C ALA A 212 -5.81 18.24 -2.12
N LEU A 213 -6.55 17.54 -1.28
CA LEU A 213 -6.36 17.57 0.18
C LEU A 213 -5.00 16.97 0.56
N THR A 214 -4.61 15.84 -0.04
CA THR A 214 -3.28 15.25 0.19
C THR A 214 -2.17 16.18 -0.29
N ALA A 215 -2.32 16.81 -1.47
CA ALA A 215 -1.36 17.79 -1.97
C ALA A 215 -1.20 18.99 -1.02
N LEU A 216 -2.30 19.52 -0.49
CA LEU A 216 -2.29 20.61 0.46
C LEU A 216 -1.63 20.19 1.79
N CYS A 217 -2.04 19.05 2.35
CA CYS A 217 -1.46 18.54 3.59
C CYS A 217 0.04 18.33 3.46
N THR A 218 0.50 17.65 2.39
CA THR A 218 1.93 17.40 2.16
C THR A 218 2.71 18.70 1.94
N GLY A 219 2.18 19.64 1.15
CA GLY A 219 2.81 20.93 0.89
C GLY A 219 2.98 21.81 2.13
N LEU A 220 2.09 21.68 3.12
CA LEU A 220 2.13 22.43 4.38
C LEU A 220 2.99 21.77 5.47
N LEU A 221 3.43 20.51 5.32
CA LEU A 221 4.23 19.82 6.34
C LEU A 221 5.51 20.58 6.73
N PRO A 222 6.32 21.15 5.78
CA PRO A 222 7.54 21.83 6.16
C PRO A 222 7.32 23.07 7.02
N VAL A 223 6.25 23.83 6.77
CA VAL A 223 5.94 25.08 7.50
C VAL A 223 5.21 24.83 8.82
N SER A 224 4.51 23.72 8.94
CA SER A 224 3.80 23.31 10.18
C SER A 224 4.69 22.52 11.14
N PHE A 225 5.93 22.21 10.74
CA PHE A 225 6.84 21.39 11.53
C PHE A 225 7.07 21.98 12.93
N GLY A 226 6.96 21.11 13.95
CA GLY A 226 7.08 21.52 15.36
C GLY A 226 5.80 22.10 15.98
N THR A 227 4.71 22.19 15.22
CA THR A 227 3.39 22.65 15.73
C THR A 227 2.39 21.50 15.81
N PRO A 228 1.28 21.62 16.58
CA PRO A 228 0.20 20.63 16.57
C PRO A 228 -0.41 20.40 15.18
N LEU A 229 -0.39 21.41 14.32
CA LEU A 229 -0.90 21.32 12.95
C LEU A 229 -0.17 20.25 12.13
N PHE A 230 1.12 20.02 12.36
CA PHE A 230 1.89 18.98 11.69
C PHE A 230 1.25 17.59 11.84
N TRP A 231 0.83 17.24 13.05
CA TRP A 231 0.19 15.96 13.36
C TRP A 231 -1.18 15.82 12.71
N LEU A 232 -1.95 16.90 12.72
CA LEU A 232 -3.26 16.94 12.05
C LEU A 232 -3.09 16.77 10.53
N LEU A 233 -2.11 17.41 9.92
CA LEU A 233 -1.84 17.29 8.49
C LEU A 233 -1.40 15.88 8.11
N LEU A 234 -0.62 15.18 8.96
CA LEU A 234 -0.28 13.78 8.76
C LEU A 234 -1.51 12.88 8.80
N LEU A 235 -2.38 13.08 9.80
CA LEU A 235 -3.60 12.29 9.96
C LEU A 235 -4.56 12.49 8.77
N VAL A 236 -4.84 13.73 8.42
CA VAL A 236 -5.77 14.09 7.33
C VAL A 236 -5.15 13.73 5.96
N GLY A 237 -3.88 14.00 5.78
CA GLY A 237 -3.14 13.66 4.56
C GLY A 237 -3.06 12.16 4.32
N GLY A 238 -2.83 11.36 5.38
CA GLY A 238 -2.87 9.91 5.31
C GLY A 238 -4.25 9.38 4.91
N ALA A 239 -5.30 9.90 5.53
CA ALA A 239 -6.68 9.56 5.19
C ALA A 239 -7.02 9.86 3.73
N ALA A 240 -6.73 11.07 3.28
CA ALA A 240 -7.02 11.49 1.92
C ALA A 240 -6.18 10.71 0.89
N SER A 241 -4.91 10.42 1.21
CA SER A 241 -4.05 9.60 0.35
C SER A 241 -4.66 8.22 0.10
N ALA A 242 -5.00 7.49 1.15
CA ALA A 242 -5.62 6.17 1.02
C ALA A 242 -7.04 6.24 0.42
N GLY A 243 -7.73 7.35 0.62
CA GLY A 243 -9.04 7.61 0.01
C GLY A 243 -8.99 7.55 -1.53
N MET A 244 -7.90 7.98 -2.16
CA MET A 244 -7.73 7.84 -3.61
C MET A 244 -7.78 6.39 -4.06
N TYR A 245 -7.14 5.48 -3.33
CA TYR A 245 -7.14 4.05 -3.61
C TYR A 245 -8.50 3.41 -3.33
N THR A 246 -9.06 3.68 -2.15
CA THR A 246 -10.35 3.11 -1.71
C THR A 246 -11.48 3.47 -2.66
N VAL A 247 -11.55 4.74 -3.07
CA VAL A 247 -12.58 5.21 -4.01
C VAL A 247 -12.35 4.66 -5.42
N ALA A 248 -11.08 4.54 -5.86
CA ALA A 248 -10.75 3.92 -7.14
C ALA A 248 -11.15 2.44 -7.17
N LEU A 249 -10.93 1.71 -6.06
CA LEU A 249 -11.35 0.31 -5.93
C LEU A 249 -12.88 0.17 -5.95
N GLY A 250 -13.60 1.09 -5.29
CA GLY A 250 -15.06 1.16 -5.35
C GLY A 250 -15.58 1.45 -6.76
N GLU A 251 -14.97 2.39 -7.50
CA GLU A 251 -15.35 2.66 -8.90
C GLU A 251 -15.00 1.49 -9.82
N LEU A 252 -13.91 0.76 -9.54
CA LEU A 252 -13.56 -0.46 -10.26
C LEU A 252 -14.67 -1.50 -10.13
N GLY A 253 -15.13 -1.77 -8.90
CA GLY A 253 -16.20 -2.73 -8.64
C GLY A 253 -17.56 -2.36 -9.24
N ASP A 254 -17.86 -1.05 -9.35
CA ASP A 254 -19.11 -0.59 -9.98
C ASP A 254 -19.11 -0.71 -11.50
N ARG A 255 -17.94 -0.61 -12.13
CA ARG A 255 -17.82 -0.52 -13.60
C ARG A 255 -17.45 -1.82 -14.26
N PHE A 256 -16.86 -2.74 -13.52
CA PHE A 256 -16.31 -3.98 -14.06
C PHE A 256 -16.77 -5.18 -13.24
N SER A 257 -17.00 -6.31 -13.88
CA SER A 257 -17.42 -7.55 -13.27
C SER A 257 -16.65 -8.74 -13.86
N GLY A 258 -16.71 -9.91 -13.20
CA GLY A 258 -16.08 -11.12 -13.66
C GLY A 258 -14.59 -10.94 -13.95
N HIS A 259 -14.15 -11.43 -15.10
CA HIS A 259 -12.74 -11.39 -15.52
C HIS A 259 -12.16 -9.96 -15.62
N GLU A 260 -12.95 -8.97 -16.07
CA GLU A 260 -12.48 -7.58 -16.14
C GLU A 260 -12.17 -7.00 -14.75
N LEU A 261 -12.95 -7.35 -13.73
CA LEU A 261 -12.69 -6.95 -12.35
C LEU A 261 -11.41 -7.59 -11.82
N THR A 262 -11.21 -8.89 -12.06
CA THR A 262 -10.00 -9.61 -11.67
C THR A 262 -8.75 -9.03 -12.35
N THR A 263 -8.84 -8.74 -13.67
CA THR A 263 -7.76 -8.07 -14.40
C THR A 263 -7.49 -6.67 -13.84
N GLY A 264 -8.53 -5.92 -13.49
CA GLY A 264 -8.43 -4.59 -12.90
C GLY A 264 -7.71 -4.60 -11.55
N THR A 265 -8.03 -5.54 -10.67
CA THR A 265 -7.35 -5.68 -9.37
C THR A 265 -5.88 -6.08 -9.53
N ALA A 266 -5.57 -6.98 -10.46
CA ALA A 266 -4.18 -7.32 -10.80
C ALA A 266 -3.40 -6.12 -11.35
N CYS A 267 -4.05 -5.29 -12.20
CA CYS A 267 -3.47 -4.03 -12.67
C CYS A 267 -3.23 -3.05 -11.52
N PHE A 268 -4.13 -2.96 -10.54
CA PHE A 268 -3.96 -2.11 -9.36
C PHE A 268 -2.74 -2.53 -8.54
N SER A 269 -2.57 -3.82 -8.28
CA SER A 269 -1.40 -4.36 -7.55
C SER A 269 -0.09 -4.08 -8.28
N THR A 270 -0.07 -4.28 -9.61
CA THR A 270 1.11 -3.97 -10.44
C THR A 270 1.42 -2.47 -10.44
N THR A 271 0.38 -1.65 -10.58
CA THR A 271 0.50 -0.18 -10.57
C THR A 271 0.99 0.32 -9.21
N TRP A 272 0.51 -0.28 -8.12
CA TRP A 272 0.98 0.02 -6.77
C TRP A 272 2.49 -0.26 -6.65
N GLY A 273 2.97 -1.41 -7.10
CA GLY A 273 4.39 -1.75 -7.10
C GLY A 273 5.26 -0.77 -7.88
N VAL A 274 4.83 -0.41 -9.10
CA VAL A 274 5.54 0.59 -9.94
C VAL A 274 5.49 1.97 -9.29
N GLY A 275 4.32 2.40 -8.79
CA GLY A 275 4.16 3.67 -8.09
C GLY A 275 5.01 3.76 -6.84
N ALA A 276 5.09 2.69 -6.04
CA ALA A 276 5.93 2.61 -4.86
C ALA A 276 7.43 2.78 -5.20
N LEU A 277 7.89 2.11 -6.27
CA LEU A 277 9.26 2.27 -6.76
C LEU A 277 9.54 3.72 -7.19
N LEU A 278 8.67 4.32 -7.99
CA LEU A 278 8.81 5.70 -8.45
C LEU A 278 8.74 6.69 -7.28
N GLY A 279 7.87 6.44 -6.30
CA GLY A 279 7.74 7.25 -5.09
C GLY A 279 9.01 7.23 -4.25
N ALA A 280 9.56 6.06 -3.99
CA ALA A 280 10.80 5.91 -3.22
C ALA A 280 12.00 6.53 -3.96
N LEU A 281 12.17 6.24 -5.26
CA LEU A 281 13.27 6.77 -6.06
C LEU A 281 13.16 8.29 -6.23
N GLY A 282 12.01 8.82 -6.65
CA GLY A 282 11.81 10.26 -6.86
C GLY A 282 11.97 11.05 -5.57
N THR A 283 11.45 10.53 -4.46
CA THR A 283 11.61 11.15 -3.14
C THR A 283 13.06 11.11 -2.68
N GLY A 284 13.75 9.98 -2.86
CA GLY A 284 15.16 9.85 -2.51
C GLY A 284 16.05 10.83 -3.30
N LEU A 285 15.80 10.97 -4.60
CA LEU A 285 16.50 11.94 -5.45
C LEU A 285 16.22 13.39 -5.01
N ALA A 286 14.95 13.74 -4.80
CA ALA A 286 14.57 15.08 -4.33
C ALA A 286 15.19 15.40 -2.96
N PHE A 287 15.13 14.46 -2.04
CA PHE A 287 15.70 14.59 -0.70
C PHE A 287 17.21 14.80 -0.72
N ASN A 288 17.92 14.03 -1.55
CA ASN A 288 19.38 14.10 -1.66
C ASN A 288 19.85 15.39 -2.36
N SER A 289 19.09 15.87 -3.38
CA SER A 289 19.47 17.03 -4.18
C SER A 289 19.11 18.38 -3.53
N PHE A 290 17.98 18.45 -2.81
CA PHE A 290 17.40 19.70 -2.32
C PHE A 290 17.13 19.69 -0.81
N GLY A 291 17.52 18.61 -0.11
CA GLY A 291 17.38 18.49 1.33
C GLY A 291 15.99 17.98 1.79
N PRO A 292 15.77 17.89 3.13
CA PRO A 292 14.62 17.22 3.70
C PRO A 292 13.27 17.77 3.25
N ASN A 293 13.16 19.09 3.10
CA ASN A 293 11.91 19.74 2.70
C ASN A 293 11.49 19.45 1.26
N ALA A 294 12.40 18.93 0.43
CA ALA A 294 12.07 18.57 -0.95
C ALA A 294 11.10 17.39 -1.04
N MET A 295 11.13 16.49 -0.06
CA MET A 295 10.20 15.35 -0.02
C MET A 295 8.72 15.79 -0.05
N PRO A 296 8.21 16.56 0.93
CA PRO A 296 6.81 16.94 0.93
C PRO A 296 6.44 17.86 -0.25
N TYR A 297 7.33 18.72 -0.72
CA TYR A 297 7.06 19.56 -1.89
C TYR A 297 7.01 18.76 -3.20
N TRP A 298 7.91 17.77 -3.37
CA TRP A 298 7.87 16.83 -4.50
C TRP A 298 6.55 16.07 -4.56
N LEU A 299 6.11 15.51 -3.43
CA LEU A 299 4.86 14.77 -3.34
C LEU A 299 3.64 15.66 -3.57
N SER A 300 3.66 16.88 -3.02
CA SER A 300 2.61 17.87 -3.26
C SER A 300 2.51 18.23 -4.75
N LEU A 301 3.63 18.37 -5.46
CA LEU A 301 3.65 18.65 -6.90
C LEU A 301 3.07 17.49 -7.71
N VAL A 302 3.46 16.25 -7.43
CA VAL A 302 2.92 15.05 -8.10
C VAL A 302 1.40 14.96 -7.91
N LEU A 303 0.93 15.19 -6.70
CA LEU A 303 -0.50 15.17 -6.39
C LEU A 303 -1.27 16.33 -7.03
N ALA A 304 -0.69 17.52 -7.06
CA ALA A 304 -1.29 18.69 -7.74
C ALA A 304 -1.40 18.43 -9.25
N ALA A 305 -0.40 17.79 -9.86
CA ALA A 305 -0.46 17.37 -11.26
C ALA A 305 -1.57 16.34 -11.50
N PHE A 306 -1.68 15.33 -10.61
CA PHE A 306 -2.77 14.35 -10.69
C PHE A 306 -4.15 15.01 -10.50
N PHE A 307 -4.29 15.92 -9.53
CA PHE A 307 -5.51 16.70 -9.34
C PHE A 307 -5.89 17.50 -10.59
N GLY A 308 -4.92 18.16 -11.22
CA GLY A 308 -5.13 18.87 -12.49
C GLY A 308 -5.65 17.95 -13.61
N LEU A 309 -5.07 16.75 -13.75
CA LEU A 309 -5.56 15.74 -14.69
C LEU A 309 -6.99 15.28 -14.39
N MET A 310 -7.34 15.13 -13.11
CA MET A 310 -8.69 14.79 -12.68
C MET A 310 -9.70 15.88 -13.05
N LEU A 311 -9.37 17.17 -12.86
CA LEU A 311 -10.23 18.29 -13.25
C LEU A 311 -10.48 18.32 -14.75
N LEU A 312 -9.45 18.13 -15.56
CA LEU A 312 -9.59 18.04 -17.03
C LEU A 312 -10.52 16.89 -17.45
N ASN A 313 -10.40 15.74 -16.79
CA ASN A 313 -11.27 14.59 -17.06
C ASN A 313 -12.72 14.84 -16.65
N LEU A 314 -12.95 15.52 -15.53
CA LEU A 314 -14.29 15.87 -15.07
C LEU A 314 -14.99 16.85 -16.01
N GLN A 315 -14.24 17.78 -16.62
CA GLN A 315 -14.75 18.73 -17.61
C GLN A 315 -15.05 18.08 -18.96
N ALA A 316 -14.26 17.07 -19.34
CA ALA A 316 -14.42 16.34 -20.60
C ALA A 316 -15.57 15.32 -20.58
N ALA A 317 -16.08 14.94 -19.41
CA ALA A 317 -17.20 14.03 -19.27
C ALA A 317 -18.49 14.70 -19.80
N PRO A 318 -19.22 14.12 -20.76
CA PRO A 318 -20.47 14.71 -21.25
C PRO A 318 -21.45 14.85 -20.06
N LYS A 319 -22.00 16.04 -19.89
CA LYS A 319 -23.08 16.28 -18.93
C LYS A 319 -24.19 15.27 -19.24
N ARG A 320 -24.38 14.27 -18.39
CA ARG A 320 -25.55 13.40 -18.47
C ARG A 320 -26.76 14.32 -18.20
N ALA A 321 -27.55 14.54 -19.26
CA ALA A 321 -28.83 15.23 -19.20
C ALA A 321 -29.85 14.39 -18.41
#